data_79c4c02bf27c6a1ac0cc1878269e8c14
#
_entry.id   79c4c02bf27c6a1ac0cc1878269e8c14
#
_cell.length_a   1.000
_cell.length_b   1.000
_cell.length_c   1.000
_cell.angle_alpha   90.00
_cell.angle_beta   90.00
_cell.angle_gamma   90.00
#
_symmetry.space_group_name_H-M   'P 1'
#
loop_
_entity.id
_entity.type
_entity.pdbx_description
1 polymer ?
#
loop_
_entity_poly.entity_id
_entity_poly.type
_entity_poly.pdbx_seq_one_letter_code
_entity_poly.pdbx_strand_id
1 'polypeptide(L)'
;MSIQQRGAIIGATGLVGQKLLDGLASRGHRPKELLLGASSRSAGQTRMFHNDELTVQTVEDILTQKPKWAIFSAGSGVSKEWAPRFVEAGCRVIDNSSCWRMEDTVPLVVPEINLSSVKDSHGIIANPNCSTIQLVLALRNVQQKFGIKRMVLATYQSVSGTGKEAITQLMTERMGKQAENMAYPHPIDMNCLPVNGALDKNNDTAEELSLIHISEPTR
;
A
#
# COMPACT_ATOMS: atom_id res chain seq x y z
N MET A 1 5.93 2.10 -19.29
CA MET A 1 5.13 3.20 -18.68
C MET A 1 6.09 4.32 -18.28
N SER A 2 5.81 5.56 -18.63
CA SER A 2 6.63 6.71 -18.21
C SER A 2 5.95 7.46 -17.07
N ILE A 3 6.65 7.65 -15.96
CA ILE A 3 6.17 8.43 -14.81
C ILE A 3 5.99 9.93 -15.14
N GLN A 4 6.54 10.38 -16.27
CA GLN A 4 6.36 11.75 -16.76
C GLN A 4 4.96 12.03 -17.33
N GLN A 5 4.18 11.00 -17.59
CA GLN A 5 2.80 11.13 -18.03
C GLN A 5 1.90 11.53 -16.84
N ARG A 6 0.66 11.97 -17.15
CA ARG A 6 -0.38 12.25 -16.14
C ARG A 6 -0.56 11.02 -15.24
N GLY A 7 -0.43 11.21 -13.95
CA GLY A 7 -0.55 10.16 -12.95
C GLY A 7 -1.54 10.50 -11.85
N ALA A 8 -1.92 9.49 -11.07
CA ALA A 8 -2.81 9.68 -9.94
C ALA A 8 -2.32 8.92 -8.69
N ILE A 9 -2.61 9.47 -7.51
CA ILE A 9 -2.51 8.79 -6.22
C ILE A 9 -3.90 8.72 -5.62
N ILE A 10 -4.44 7.52 -5.50
CA ILE A 10 -5.74 7.25 -4.87
C ILE A 10 -5.50 6.87 -3.41
N GLY A 11 -6.11 7.62 -2.48
CA GLY A 11 -5.81 7.56 -1.05
C GLY A 11 -4.76 8.60 -0.62
N ALA A 12 -4.64 9.71 -1.35
CA ALA A 12 -3.63 10.74 -1.15
C ALA A 12 -3.66 11.40 0.25
N THR A 13 -4.78 11.34 0.96
CA THR A 13 -4.93 11.92 2.31
C THR A 13 -4.50 10.97 3.44
N GLY A 14 -4.26 9.69 3.12
CA GLY A 14 -3.77 8.68 4.05
C GLY A 14 -2.26 8.82 4.34
N LEU A 15 -1.79 8.10 5.37
CA LEU A 15 -0.36 8.11 5.74
C LEU A 15 0.53 7.66 4.58
N VAL A 16 0.17 6.58 3.92
CA VAL A 16 0.93 6.04 2.78
C VAL A 16 0.84 6.99 1.58
N GLY A 17 -0.33 7.59 1.32
CA GLY A 17 -0.50 8.59 0.26
C GLY A 17 0.44 9.78 0.42
N GLN A 18 0.59 10.29 1.64
CA GLN A 18 1.56 11.36 1.94
C GLN A 18 3.00 10.88 1.69
N LYS A 19 3.35 9.67 2.11
CA LYS A 19 4.69 9.10 1.87
C LYS A 19 4.98 8.85 0.40
N LEU A 20 3.97 8.55 -0.40
CA LEU A 20 4.10 8.45 -1.85
C LEU A 20 4.42 9.82 -2.48
N LEU A 21 3.74 10.89 -2.04
CA LEU A 21 4.06 12.25 -2.46
C LEU A 21 5.49 12.64 -2.10
N ASP A 22 5.88 12.45 -0.83
CA ASP A 22 7.23 12.71 -0.34
C ASP A 22 8.28 11.91 -1.14
N GLY A 23 7.99 10.64 -1.42
CA GLY A 23 8.87 9.74 -2.16
C GLY A 23 9.04 10.12 -3.63
N LEU A 24 7.98 10.55 -4.30
CA LEU A 24 8.06 11.06 -5.67
C LEU A 24 8.84 12.36 -5.73
N ALA A 25 8.57 13.28 -4.81
CA ALA A 25 9.23 14.58 -4.73
C ALA A 25 10.73 14.43 -4.44
N SER A 26 11.11 13.63 -3.45
CA SER A 26 12.53 13.43 -3.05
C SER A 26 13.38 12.76 -4.13
N ARG A 27 12.75 11.97 -5.01
CA ARG A 27 13.41 11.35 -6.17
C ARG A 27 13.40 12.22 -7.43
N GLY A 28 12.95 13.48 -7.31
CA GLY A 28 12.89 14.41 -8.43
C GLY A 28 11.87 14.06 -9.51
N HIS A 29 10.90 13.15 -9.20
CA HIS A 29 9.86 12.84 -10.15
C HIS A 29 8.88 14.01 -10.28
N ARG A 30 8.65 14.44 -11.52
CA ARG A 30 7.71 15.51 -11.87
C ARG A 30 6.81 15.02 -12.99
N PRO A 31 5.73 14.28 -12.67
CA PRO A 31 4.74 13.94 -13.70
C PRO A 31 4.19 15.22 -14.31
N LYS A 32 3.83 15.17 -15.58
CA LYS A 32 3.25 16.30 -16.31
C LYS A 32 2.07 16.90 -15.54
N GLU A 33 1.32 16.02 -14.89
CA GLU A 33 0.19 16.37 -14.02
C GLU A 33 0.01 15.24 -13.00
N LEU A 34 -0.07 15.59 -11.73
CA LEU A 34 -0.34 14.66 -10.65
C LEU A 34 -1.71 14.93 -10.04
N LEU A 35 -2.59 13.95 -10.13
CA LEU A 35 -3.95 14.01 -9.62
C LEU A 35 -4.01 13.32 -8.25
N LEU A 36 -4.69 13.94 -7.29
CA LEU A 36 -4.84 13.42 -5.93
C LEU A 36 -6.28 13.02 -5.68
N GLY A 37 -6.51 11.71 -5.49
CA GLY A 37 -7.83 11.14 -5.26
C GLY A 37 -8.02 10.68 -3.81
N ALA A 38 -9.19 10.94 -3.24
CA ALA A 38 -9.63 10.40 -1.96
C ALA A 38 -11.16 10.27 -1.91
N SER A 39 -11.69 9.91 -0.73
CA SER A 39 -13.14 9.89 -0.50
C SER A 39 -13.77 11.29 -0.63
N SER A 40 -15.06 11.36 -0.85
CA SER A 40 -15.83 12.62 -0.91
C SER A 40 -15.65 13.48 0.35
N ARG A 41 -15.45 12.86 1.53
CA ARG A 41 -15.17 13.56 2.80
C ARG A 41 -13.85 14.33 2.79
N SER A 42 -12.90 13.92 1.97
CA SER A 42 -11.57 14.54 1.87
C SER A 42 -11.40 15.38 0.61
N ALA A 43 -12.36 15.37 -0.31
CA ALA A 43 -12.35 16.20 -1.48
C ALA A 43 -12.33 17.69 -1.09
N GLY A 44 -11.57 18.50 -1.83
CA GLY A 44 -11.34 19.92 -1.54
C GLY A 44 -10.18 20.20 -0.60
N GLN A 45 -9.64 19.19 0.12
CA GLN A 45 -8.39 19.37 0.86
C GLN A 45 -7.23 19.59 -0.10
N THR A 46 -6.16 20.21 0.39
CA THR A 46 -4.96 20.42 -0.40
C THR A 46 -3.76 19.65 0.15
N ARG A 47 -2.80 19.36 -0.71
CA ARG A 47 -1.51 18.74 -0.37
C ARG A 47 -0.40 19.42 -1.17
N MET A 48 0.72 19.63 -0.51
CA MET A 48 1.91 20.14 -1.20
C MET A 48 2.62 19.02 -1.96
N PHE A 49 3.00 19.31 -3.20
CA PHE A 49 3.86 18.45 -4.00
C PHE A 49 4.91 19.33 -4.69
N HIS A 50 6.18 19.19 -4.32
CA HIS A 50 7.22 20.20 -4.57
C HIS A 50 6.79 21.56 -4.03
N ASN A 51 6.62 22.55 -4.92
CA ASN A 51 6.19 23.90 -4.57
C ASN A 51 4.73 24.18 -4.95
N ASP A 52 4.04 23.18 -5.47
CA ASP A 52 2.67 23.31 -5.96
C ASP A 52 1.67 22.78 -4.92
N GLU A 53 0.59 23.50 -4.74
CA GLU A 53 -0.55 23.05 -3.94
C GLU A 53 -1.55 22.32 -4.83
N LEU A 54 -1.73 21.01 -4.58
CA LEU A 54 -2.64 20.15 -5.34
C LEU A 54 -3.93 19.92 -4.57
N THR A 55 -5.06 20.10 -5.23
CA THR A 55 -6.38 19.84 -4.66
C THR A 55 -6.73 18.37 -4.77
N VAL A 56 -7.19 17.79 -3.67
CA VAL A 56 -7.72 16.43 -3.59
C VAL A 56 -9.12 16.39 -4.20
N GLN A 57 -9.34 15.43 -5.09
CA GLN A 57 -10.58 15.23 -5.84
C GLN A 57 -11.23 13.90 -5.43
N THR A 58 -12.45 13.65 -5.89
CA THR A 58 -13.06 12.32 -5.75
C THR A 58 -12.38 11.31 -6.68
N VAL A 59 -12.48 10.02 -6.39
CA VAL A 59 -11.93 8.97 -7.26
C VAL A 59 -12.60 8.99 -8.64
N GLU A 60 -13.89 9.29 -8.66
CA GLU A 60 -14.68 9.42 -9.89
C GLU A 60 -14.19 10.55 -10.79
N ASP A 61 -13.96 11.74 -10.22
CA ASP A 61 -13.41 12.89 -10.96
C ASP A 61 -12.03 12.60 -11.55
N ILE A 62 -11.19 11.86 -10.80
CA ILE A 62 -9.88 11.42 -11.29
C ILE A 62 -10.02 10.48 -12.50
N LEU A 63 -10.95 9.51 -12.43
CA LEU A 63 -11.18 8.58 -13.52
C LEU A 63 -11.53 9.28 -14.82
N THR A 64 -12.40 10.33 -14.77
CA THR A 64 -12.80 11.09 -15.97
C THR A 64 -11.62 11.77 -16.66
N GLN A 65 -10.55 12.09 -15.93
CA GLN A 65 -9.33 12.73 -16.43
C GLN A 65 -8.35 11.74 -17.09
N LYS A 66 -8.66 10.43 -17.05
CA LYS A 66 -7.92 9.36 -17.74
C LYS A 66 -6.41 9.39 -17.47
N PRO A 67 -5.96 9.28 -16.21
CA PRO A 67 -4.54 9.20 -15.93
C PRO A 67 -3.92 7.97 -16.61
N LYS A 68 -2.65 8.04 -16.96
CA LYS A 68 -1.95 6.93 -17.60
C LYS A 68 -1.42 5.89 -16.60
N TRP A 69 -1.23 6.32 -15.37
CA TRP A 69 -0.90 5.45 -14.25
C TRP A 69 -1.59 5.94 -12.98
N ALA A 70 -1.87 5.02 -12.07
CA ALA A 70 -2.42 5.32 -10.77
C ALA A 70 -1.83 4.41 -9.69
N ILE A 71 -1.51 4.98 -8.53
CA ILE A 71 -1.12 4.23 -7.34
C ILE A 71 -2.31 4.24 -6.38
N PHE A 72 -2.81 3.06 -6.05
CA PHE A 72 -3.92 2.86 -5.15
C PHE A 72 -3.43 2.54 -3.73
N SER A 73 -3.80 3.36 -2.77
CA SER A 73 -3.51 3.20 -1.35
C SER A 73 -4.70 3.65 -0.48
N ALA A 74 -5.89 3.24 -0.86
CA ALA A 74 -7.16 3.62 -0.23
C ALA A 74 -7.93 2.41 0.38
N GLY A 75 -7.25 1.27 0.52
CA GLY A 75 -7.82 0.04 1.04
C GLY A 75 -8.44 -0.86 -0.03
N SER A 76 -8.66 -2.14 0.33
CA SER A 76 -9.09 -3.19 -0.61
C SER A 76 -10.47 -2.94 -1.22
N GLY A 77 -11.41 -2.36 -0.46
CA GLY A 77 -12.75 -2.07 -0.97
C GLY A 77 -12.72 -1.07 -2.12
N VAL A 78 -11.98 0.04 -1.96
CA VAL A 78 -11.81 1.06 -3.01
C VAL A 78 -11.07 0.46 -4.21
N SER A 79 -10.02 -0.32 -3.96
CA SER A 79 -9.27 -0.94 -5.04
C SER A 79 -10.12 -1.93 -5.84
N LYS A 80 -10.91 -2.76 -5.16
CA LYS A 80 -11.81 -3.72 -5.81
C LYS A 80 -12.82 -3.05 -6.72
N GLU A 81 -13.36 -1.93 -6.28
CA GLU A 81 -14.37 -1.18 -7.03
C GLU A 81 -13.78 -0.40 -8.21
N TRP A 82 -12.66 0.30 -7.98
CA TRP A 82 -12.17 1.32 -8.90
C TRP A 82 -11.01 0.87 -9.78
N ALA A 83 -10.11 -0.02 -9.33
CA ALA A 83 -8.95 -0.39 -10.12
C ALA A 83 -9.31 -0.98 -11.49
N PRO A 84 -10.31 -1.88 -11.64
CA PRO A 84 -10.72 -2.36 -12.95
C PRO A 84 -11.21 -1.25 -13.88
N ARG A 85 -11.98 -0.29 -13.36
CA ARG A 85 -12.51 0.85 -14.14
C ARG A 85 -11.38 1.76 -14.66
N PHE A 86 -10.31 1.94 -13.85
CA PHE A 86 -9.12 2.67 -14.28
C PHE A 86 -8.39 1.92 -15.41
N VAL A 87 -8.29 0.60 -15.31
CA VAL A 87 -7.69 -0.24 -16.35
C VAL A 87 -8.49 -0.17 -17.65
N GLU A 88 -9.81 -0.26 -17.58
CA GLU A 88 -10.71 -0.09 -18.74
C GLU A 88 -10.55 1.28 -19.41
N ALA A 89 -10.26 2.32 -18.62
CA ALA A 89 -9.97 3.67 -19.12
C ALA A 89 -8.54 3.81 -19.71
N GLY A 90 -7.75 2.73 -19.75
CA GLY A 90 -6.39 2.73 -20.29
C GLY A 90 -5.32 3.18 -19.30
N CYS A 91 -5.60 3.12 -18.01
CA CYS A 91 -4.68 3.42 -16.92
C CYS A 91 -3.99 2.14 -16.43
N ARG A 92 -2.69 2.18 -16.15
CA ARG A 92 -2.00 1.12 -15.42
C ARG A 92 -2.08 1.40 -13.93
N VAL A 93 -2.58 0.44 -13.17
CA VAL A 93 -2.76 0.55 -11.72
C VAL A 93 -1.66 -0.19 -10.98
N ILE A 94 -1.04 0.46 -10.00
CA ILE A 94 -0.20 -0.17 -8.98
C ILE A 94 -1.00 -0.16 -7.69
N ASP A 95 -1.39 -1.34 -7.21
CA ASP A 95 -2.24 -1.46 -6.03
C ASP A 95 -1.43 -1.84 -4.78
N ASN A 96 -1.55 -1.03 -3.76
CA ASN A 96 -0.88 -1.24 -2.47
C ASN A 96 -1.77 -1.95 -1.42
N SER A 97 -3.02 -2.27 -1.79
CA SER A 97 -3.92 -3.03 -0.92
C SER A 97 -3.67 -4.54 -1.00
N SER A 98 -4.37 -5.30 -0.18
CA SER A 98 -4.33 -6.76 -0.26
C SER A 98 -5.27 -7.34 -1.34
N CYS A 99 -6.06 -6.51 -2.02
CA CYS A 99 -7.17 -6.94 -2.89
C CYS A 99 -6.74 -7.91 -3.99
N TRP A 100 -5.60 -7.64 -4.64
CA TRP A 100 -5.18 -8.34 -5.86
C TRP A 100 -4.00 -9.30 -5.64
N ARG A 101 -3.50 -9.41 -4.41
CA ARG A 101 -2.28 -10.19 -4.13
C ARG A 101 -2.44 -11.68 -4.39
N MET A 102 -3.67 -12.19 -4.27
CA MET A 102 -4.00 -13.61 -4.44
C MET A 102 -4.60 -13.94 -5.82
N GLU A 103 -4.74 -12.94 -6.70
CA GLU A 103 -5.28 -13.13 -8.03
C GLU A 103 -4.20 -13.63 -8.99
N ASP A 104 -4.35 -14.84 -9.53
CA ASP A 104 -3.34 -15.49 -10.39
C ASP A 104 -3.02 -14.69 -11.67
N THR A 105 -3.96 -13.87 -12.13
CA THR A 105 -3.82 -13.03 -13.32
C THR A 105 -3.15 -11.69 -13.04
N VAL A 106 -2.94 -11.34 -11.77
CA VAL A 106 -2.33 -10.08 -11.34
C VAL A 106 -0.91 -10.34 -10.83
N PRO A 107 0.13 -9.77 -11.44
CA PRO A 107 1.49 -9.99 -10.98
C PRO A 107 1.70 -9.30 -9.62
N LEU A 108 2.24 -10.06 -8.68
CA LEU A 108 2.68 -9.59 -7.37
C LEU A 108 4.16 -9.24 -7.44
N VAL A 109 4.52 -7.95 -7.32
CA VAL A 109 5.82 -7.46 -7.76
C VAL A 109 6.59 -6.71 -6.69
N VAL A 110 7.84 -7.16 -6.50
CA VAL A 110 8.92 -6.36 -5.90
C VAL A 110 9.94 -6.10 -7.03
N PRO A 111 10.09 -4.88 -7.52
CA PRO A 111 10.84 -4.61 -8.76
C PRO A 111 12.25 -5.17 -8.77
N GLU A 112 12.96 -5.12 -7.64
CA GLU A 112 14.33 -5.62 -7.50
C GLU A 112 14.41 -7.15 -7.55
N ILE A 113 13.29 -7.85 -7.37
CA ILE A 113 13.22 -9.31 -7.32
C ILE A 113 12.70 -9.88 -8.63
N ASN A 114 11.52 -9.41 -9.07
CA ASN A 114 10.75 -10.06 -10.13
C ASN A 114 10.08 -9.09 -11.11
N LEU A 115 10.69 -7.93 -11.41
CA LEU A 115 10.13 -6.97 -12.36
C LEU A 115 9.82 -7.63 -13.75
N SER A 116 10.57 -8.64 -14.13
CA SER A 116 10.37 -9.39 -15.38
C SER A 116 9.04 -10.14 -15.45
N SER A 117 8.34 -10.34 -14.34
CA SER A 117 6.99 -10.93 -14.33
C SER A 117 5.91 -9.97 -14.86
N VAL A 118 6.20 -8.67 -14.93
CA VAL A 118 5.27 -7.68 -15.48
C VAL A 118 5.27 -7.72 -16.99
N LYS A 119 4.09 -7.94 -17.58
CA LYS A 119 3.86 -7.87 -19.03
C LYS A 119 3.09 -6.60 -19.37
N ASP A 120 3.16 -6.17 -20.63
CA ASP A 120 2.42 -4.99 -21.09
C ASP A 120 0.90 -5.17 -21.02
N SER A 121 0.42 -6.40 -21.08
CA SER A 121 -1.00 -6.74 -20.92
C SER A 121 -1.53 -6.60 -19.49
N HIS A 122 -0.66 -6.51 -18.48
CA HIS A 122 -1.10 -6.37 -17.10
C HIS A 122 -1.60 -4.96 -16.82
N GLY A 123 -2.89 -4.82 -16.60
CA GLY A 123 -3.51 -3.55 -16.24
C GLY A 123 -3.30 -3.20 -14.76
N ILE A 124 -3.38 -4.20 -13.87
CA ILE A 124 -3.14 -4.09 -12.45
C ILE A 124 -1.83 -4.79 -12.09
N ILE A 125 -1.04 -4.17 -11.22
CA ILE A 125 0.18 -4.72 -10.61
C ILE A 125 -0.03 -4.65 -9.10
N ALA A 126 0.00 -5.78 -8.41
CA ALA A 126 -0.13 -5.83 -6.96
C ALA A 126 1.23 -5.58 -6.29
N ASN A 127 1.21 -4.71 -5.28
CA ASN A 127 2.35 -4.48 -4.39
C ASN A 127 2.20 -5.39 -3.17
N PRO A 128 3.25 -6.13 -2.78
CA PRO A 128 3.18 -7.03 -1.63
C PRO A 128 2.94 -6.32 -0.29
N ASN A 129 2.77 -7.12 0.75
CA ASN A 129 2.76 -6.63 2.12
C ASN A 129 4.08 -5.92 2.46
N CYS A 130 4.00 -4.87 3.27
CA CYS A 130 5.17 -4.03 3.62
C CYS A 130 6.29 -4.81 4.29
N SER A 131 5.96 -5.73 5.20
CA SER A 131 6.94 -6.60 5.88
C SER A 131 7.58 -7.58 4.90
N THR A 132 6.79 -8.12 3.97
CA THR A 132 7.27 -9.04 2.93
C THR A 132 8.26 -8.35 2.00
N ILE A 133 7.98 -7.12 1.55
CA ILE A 133 8.91 -6.38 0.66
C ILE A 133 10.28 -6.24 1.32
N GLN A 134 10.31 -5.82 2.59
CA GLN A 134 11.56 -5.66 3.34
C GLN A 134 12.31 -6.98 3.48
N LEU A 135 11.58 -8.05 3.80
CA LEU A 135 12.14 -9.39 3.99
C LEU A 135 12.79 -9.92 2.70
N VAL A 136 12.06 -9.92 1.58
CA VAL A 136 12.58 -10.48 0.33
C VAL A 136 13.75 -9.67 -0.23
N LEU A 137 13.75 -8.34 -0.03
CA LEU A 137 14.88 -7.50 -0.39
C LEU A 137 16.12 -7.83 0.44
N ALA A 138 15.98 -7.98 1.77
CA ALA A 138 17.08 -8.33 2.66
C ALA A 138 17.65 -9.71 2.33
N LEU A 139 16.81 -10.68 1.98
CA LEU A 139 17.20 -12.06 1.71
C LEU A 139 17.60 -12.33 0.26
N ARG A 140 17.41 -11.38 -0.65
CA ARG A 140 17.66 -11.56 -2.09
C ARG A 140 19.01 -12.22 -2.39
N ASN A 141 20.09 -11.65 -1.86
CA ASN A 141 21.43 -12.14 -2.15
C ASN A 141 21.71 -13.52 -1.52
N VAL A 142 21.12 -13.80 -0.37
CA VAL A 142 21.21 -15.11 0.30
C VAL A 142 20.49 -16.15 -0.56
N GLN A 143 19.27 -15.85 -1.00
CA GLN A 143 18.50 -16.74 -1.87
C GLN A 143 19.24 -17.03 -3.18
N GLN A 144 19.78 -16.00 -3.84
CA GLN A 144 20.49 -16.17 -5.11
C GLN A 144 21.77 -16.97 -4.99
N LYS A 145 22.53 -16.82 -3.90
CA LYS A 145 23.84 -17.42 -3.73
C LYS A 145 23.78 -18.82 -3.12
N PHE A 146 22.89 -19.06 -2.18
CA PHE A 146 22.88 -20.28 -1.37
C PHE A 146 21.57 -21.08 -1.48
N GLY A 147 20.48 -20.46 -1.89
CA GLY A 147 19.14 -20.99 -1.77
C GLY A 147 18.63 -21.00 -0.33
N ILE A 148 17.37 -20.72 -0.12
CA ILE A 148 16.69 -20.77 1.19
C ILE A 148 15.75 -21.97 1.16
N LYS A 149 16.00 -22.96 2.02
CA LYS A 149 15.16 -24.17 2.11
C LYS A 149 14.04 -24.04 3.14
N ARG A 150 14.28 -23.26 4.18
CA ARG A 150 13.31 -23.05 5.27
C ARG A 150 13.55 -21.70 5.91
N MET A 151 12.47 -21.01 6.25
CA MET A 151 12.51 -19.75 6.98
C MET A 151 11.53 -19.83 8.16
N VAL A 152 11.97 -19.36 9.32
CA VAL A 152 11.13 -19.13 10.51
C VAL A 152 11.19 -17.64 10.78
N LEU A 153 10.03 -16.98 10.77
CA LEU A 153 9.93 -15.54 10.81
C LEU A 153 9.14 -15.09 12.04
N ALA A 154 9.67 -14.13 12.77
CA ALA A 154 8.96 -13.35 13.78
C ALA A 154 9.12 -11.88 13.47
N THR A 155 8.02 -11.11 13.44
CA THR A 155 8.03 -9.68 13.12
C THR A 155 7.51 -8.84 14.27
N TYR A 156 8.11 -7.67 14.46
CA TYR A 156 7.59 -6.60 15.30
C TYR A 156 7.26 -5.42 14.42
N GLN A 157 5.99 -5.04 14.37
CA GLN A 157 5.49 -4.03 13.46
C GLN A 157 4.98 -2.80 14.20
N SER A 158 5.23 -1.63 13.61
CA SER A 158 4.73 -0.36 14.14
C SER A 158 3.21 -0.24 13.94
N VAL A 159 2.55 0.43 14.88
CA VAL A 159 1.12 0.80 14.81
C VAL A 159 0.77 1.64 13.58
N SER A 160 1.74 2.30 12.96
CA SER A 160 1.54 3.08 11.73
C SER A 160 1.04 2.24 10.55
N GLY A 161 1.31 0.93 10.55
CA GLY A 161 0.79 -0.01 9.55
C GLY A 161 -0.73 -0.13 9.60
N THR A 162 -1.34 -0.04 10.78
CA THR A 162 -2.80 -0.06 10.97
C THR A 162 -3.44 1.29 10.58
N GLY A 163 -2.69 2.39 10.61
CA GLY A 163 -3.16 3.68 10.14
C GLY A 163 -3.21 4.78 11.19
N LYS A 164 -3.88 5.88 10.83
CA LYS A 164 -3.91 7.10 11.65
C LYS A 164 -4.57 6.89 13.02
N GLU A 165 -5.63 6.09 13.09
CA GLU A 165 -6.36 5.84 14.33
C GLU A 165 -5.47 5.13 15.36
N ALA A 166 -4.66 4.15 14.93
CA ALA A 166 -3.71 3.47 15.81
C ALA A 166 -2.60 4.39 16.32
N ILE A 167 -2.11 5.31 15.49
CA ILE A 167 -1.15 6.33 15.93
C ILE A 167 -1.81 7.27 16.95
N THR A 168 -3.05 7.68 16.69
CA THR A 168 -3.80 8.54 17.62
C THR A 168 -4.01 7.86 18.96
N GLN A 169 -4.39 6.58 18.95
CA GLN A 169 -4.51 5.77 20.19
C GLN A 169 -3.18 5.78 20.96
N LEU A 170 -2.07 5.38 20.31
CA LEU A 170 -0.74 5.34 20.93
C LEU A 170 -0.36 6.68 21.55
N MET A 171 -0.55 7.78 20.82
CA MET A 171 -0.19 9.12 21.33
C MET A 171 -1.05 9.57 22.49
N THR A 172 -2.34 9.24 22.45
CA THR A 172 -3.29 9.56 23.55
C THR A 172 -2.94 8.78 24.82
N GLU A 173 -2.64 7.48 24.69
CA GLU A 173 -2.22 6.63 25.81
C GLU A 173 -0.88 7.10 26.41
N ARG A 174 0.07 7.50 25.55
CA ARG A 174 1.37 8.04 25.99
C ARG A 174 1.26 9.34 26.80
N MET A 175 0.19 10.10 26.59
CA MET A 175 -0.15 11.26 27.40
C MET A 175 -0.89 10.88 28.71
N GLY A 176 -1.03 9.61 29.04
CA GLY A 176 -1.76 9.10 30.20
C GLY A 176 -3.29 9.24 30.09
N LYS A 177 -3.81 9.36 28.87
CA LYS A 177 -5.24 9.48 28.60
C LYS A 177 -5.78 8.21 27.96
N GLN A 178 -7.07 7.96 28.16
CA GLN A 178 -7.77 6.90 27.46
C GLN A 178 -8.16 7.37 26.05
N ALA A 179 -7.88 6.57 25.03
CA ALA A 179 -8.32 6.86 23.68
C ALA A 179 -9.83 6.63 23.53
N GLU A 180 -10.53 7.60 22.97
CA GLU A 180 -11.99 7.49 22.71
C GLU A 180 -12.27 6.46 21.62
N ASN A 181 -11.44 6.45 20.54
CA ASN A 181 -11.50 5.50 19.46
C ASN A 181 -10.27 4.60 19.53
N MET A 182 -10.48 3.32 19.79
CA MET A 182 -9.41 2.34 19.90
C MET A 182 -9.31 1.56 18.59
N ALA A 183 -8.16 1.65 17.92
CA ALA A 183 -7.82 0.82 16.78
C ALA A 183 -7.45 -0.62 17.21
N TYR A 184 -6.97 -0.76 18.44
CA TYR A 184 -6.66 -2.04 19.08
C TYR A 184 -7.51 -2.25 20.32
N PRO A 185 -7.91 -3.49 20.63
CA PRO A 185 -8.75 -3.79 21.79
C PRO A 185 -8.04 -3.63 23.14
N HIS A 186 -6.73 -3.45 23.13
CA HIS A 186 -5.89 -3.28 24.33
C HIS A 186 -4.97 -2.07 24.19
N PRO A 187 -4.50 -1.50 25.31
CA PRO A 187 -3.50 -0.44 25.29
C PRO A 187 -2.25 -0.88 24.52
N ILE A 188 -1.71 0.03 23.71
CA ILE A 188 -0.57 -0.23 22.87
C ILE A 188 0.69 0.55 23.29
N ASP A 189 0.56 1.60 24.11
CA ASP A 189 1.74 2.30 24.61
C ASP A 189 2.55 1.39 25.56
N MET A 190 3.85 1.30 25.31
CA MET A 190 4.77 0.40 26.03
C MET A 190 4.33 -1.06 26.02
N ASN A 191 3.58 -1.49 25.02
CA ASN A 191 3.01 -2.81 24.90
C ASN A 191 3.30 -3.45 23.54
N CYS A 192 3.13 -4.76 23.46
CA CYS A 192 3.21 -5.55 22.24
C CYS A 192 2.00 -6.48 22.17
N LEU A 193 1.18 -6.32 21.14
CA LEU A 193 0.01 -7.17 20.92
C LEU A 193 0.38 -8.31 19.99
N PRO A 194 0.23 -9.57 20.41
CA PRO A 194 0.68 -10.74 19.64
C PRO A 194 -0.21 -11.03 18.42
N VAL A 195 -1.42 -10.49 18.38
CA VAL A 195 -2.39 -10.73 17.30
C VAL A 195 -2.75 -9.40 16.66
N ASN A 196 -2.51 -9.29 15.36
CA ASN A 196 -2.87 -8.11 14.57
C ASN A 196 -4.00 -8.43 13.57
N GLY A 197 -5.23 -8.16 13.99
CA GLY A 197 -6.43 -8.37 13.18
C GLY A 197 -7.28 -9.57 13.62
N ALA A 198 -8.28 -9.90 12.79
CA ALA A 198 -9.13 -11.06 13.02
C ALA A 198 -8.41 -12.35 12.65
N LEU A 199 -8.64 -13.39 13.43
CA LEU A 199 -8.17 -14.74 13.15
C LEU A 199 -9.13 -15.44 12.17
N ASP A 200 -8.60 -16.20 11.24
CA ASP A 200 -9.37 -17.09 10.38
C ASP A 200 -9.70 -18.42 11.10
N LYS A 201 -10.30 -19.37 10.36
CA LYS A 201 -10.65 -20.71 10.89
C LYS A 201 -9.45 -21.57 11.34
N ASN A 202 -8.24 -21.22 10.89
CA ASN A 202 -7.01 -21.93 11.23
C ASN A 202 -6.22 -21.18 12.34
N ASN A 203 -6.79 -20.10 12.89
CA ASN A 203 -6.14 -19.15 13.80
C ASN A 203 -4.97 -18.36 13.18
N ASP A 204 -4.98 -18.18 11.84
CA ASP A 204 -4.04 -17.34 11.15
C ASP A 204 -4.63 -15.94 10.96
N THR A 205 -3.79 -14.91 11.04
CA THR A 205 -4.17 -13.54 10.66
C THR A 205 -3.97 -13.32 9.16
N ALA A 206 -4.71 -12.37 8.59
CA ALA A 206 -4.50 -11.96 7.19
C ALA A 206 -3.06 -11.47 6.93
N GLU A 207 -2.39 -10.94 7.95
CA GLU A 207 -1.01 -10.50 7.90
C GLU A 207 -0.05 -11.68 7.74
N GLU A 208 -0.22 -12.74 8.56
CA GLU A 208 0.59 -13.97 8.48
C GLU A 208 0.42 -14.66 7.14
N LEU A 209 -0.83 -14.81 6.67
CA LEU A 209 -1.10 -15.39 5.36
C LEU A 209 -0.43 -14.57 4.24
N SER A 210 -0.46 -13.25 4.32
CA SER A 210 0.18 -12.38 3.34
C SER A 210 1.72 -12.53 3.31
N LEU A 211 2.35 -12.87 4.43
CA LEU A 211 3.79 -13.18 4.50
C LEU A 211 4.13 -14.54 3.89
N ILE A 212 3.30 -15.56 4.12
CA ILE A 212 3.53 -16.93 3.64
C ILE A 212 3.49 -16.97 2.11
N HIS A 213 2.53 -16.33 1.47
CA HIS A 213 2.30 -16.46 0.03
C HIS A 213 3.41 -15.91 -0.88
N ILE A 214 4.26 -15.03 -0.40
CA ILE A 214 5.38 -14.51 -1.21
C ILE A 214 6.69 -15.27 -0.95
N SER A 215 6.80 -15.93 0.20
CA SER A 215 7.98 -16.71 0.54
C SER A 215 8.02 -18.07 -0.15
N GLU A 216 6.96 -18.53 -0.78
CA GLU A 216 6.96 -19.77 -1.54
C GLU A 216 7.57 -19.56 -2.94
N PRO A 217 8.62 -20.33 -3.32
CA PRO A 217 9.35 -20.16 -4.58
C PRO A 217 8.58 -20.61 -5.83
N THR A 218 7.32 -20.94 -5.72
CA THR A 218 6.49 -21.53 -6.80
C THR A 218 5.58 -20.53 -7.52
N ARG A 219 5.73 -19.24 -7.27
CA ARG A 219 4.97 -18.20 -8.01
C ARG A 219 5.86 -17.13 -8.64
#